data_327b90464d6eddfb91b56a9f3fcbe5c1
#
_entry.id   327b90464d6eddfb91b56a9f3fcbe5c1
#
_cell.length_a   1.000
_cell.length_b   1.000
_cell.length_c   1.000
_cell.angle_alpha   90.00
_cell.angle_beta   90.00
_cell.angle_gamma   90.00
#
_symmetry.space_group_name_H-M   'P 1'
#
loop_
_entity.id
_entity.type
_entity.pdbx_description
1 polymer ?
#
loop_
_entity_poly.entity_id
_entity_poly.type
_entity_poly.pdbx_seq_one_letter_code
_entity_poly.pdbx_strand_id
1 'polypeptide(L)'
;MSFAKLTVSTLALAAVSATSAAAQGRENVQIAGSSTVLPYATIVAEAFGENFDFPTPVVESGGSSTGLRRFCEGVGENTTDIANASRPIRASEIETCAANGVTDIIEVRIGYDGIVFASDINGNSFEFEPEHIYLALNEASEYTNWSEIDPSLQIKKS
;
A
#
# COMPACT_ATOMS: atom_id res chain seq x y z
N MET A 1 -6.11 -42.88 78.18
CA MET A 1 -5.58 -41.57 77.85
C MET A 1 -5.16 -41.60 76.37
N SER A 2 -6.02 -41.04 75.49
CA SER A 2 -5.85 -41.09 74.06
C SER A 2 -5.60 -39.65 73.55
N PHE A 3 -4.41 -39.38 73.03
CA PHE A 3 -4.11 -38.09 72.50
C PHE A 3 -4.54 -38.03 71.05
N ALA A 4 -5.54 -37.21 70.76
CA ALA A 4 -5.97 -36.88 69.43
C ALA A 4 -4.93 -35.88 68.77
N LYS A 5 -4.31 -36.30 67.71
CA LYS A 5 -3.42 -35.43 66.90
C LYS A 5 -4.29 -34.60 65.97
N LEU A 6 -4.32 -33.30 66.24
CA LEU A 6 -4.92 -32.30 65.30
C LEU A 6 -3.90 -32.06 64.18
N THR A 7 -4.24 -32.49 62.97
CA THR A 7 -3.53 -32.10 61.75
C THR A 7 -4.15 -30.82 61.17
N VAL A 8 -3.41 -29.74 61.26
CA VAL A 8 -3.78 -28.48 60.64
C VAL A 8 -3.38 -28.55 59.16
N SER A 9 -4.38 -28.68 58.28
CA SER A 9 -4.15 -28.56 56.83
C SER A 9 -4.10 -27.08 56.45
N THR A 10 -2.88 -26.62 56.15
CA THR A 10 -2.66 -25.30 55.52
C THR A 10 -3.06 -25.35 54.05
N LEU A 11 -4.20 -24.81 53.69
CA LEU A 11 -4.59 -24.56 52.31
C LEU A 11 -3.74 -23.37 51.80
N ALA A 12 -2.74 -23.65 51.00
CA ALA A 12 -2.03 -22.62 50.26
C ALA A 12 -2.91 -22.13 49.10
N LEU A 13 -3.51 -20.95 49.27
CA LEU A 13 -4.19 -20.22 48.19
C LEU A 13 -3.15 -19.70 47.22
N ALA A 14 -2.91 -20.44 46.13
CA ALA A 14 -2.13 -19.92 44.98
C ALA A 14 -2.99 -18.87 44.29
N ALA A 15 -2.71 -17.60 44.58
CA ALA A 15 -3.23 -16.49 43.81
C ALA A 15 -2.56 -16.53 42.43
N VAL A 16 -3.29 -17.08 41.45
CA VAL A 16 -2.94 -16.95 40.03
C VAL A 16 -3.17 -15.49 39.65
N SER A 17 -2.12 -14.70 39.68
CA SER A 17 -2.12 -13.37 39.09
C SER A 17 -2.26 -13.55 37.59
N ALA A 18 -3.50 -13.48 37.11
CA ALA A 18 -3.77 -13.28 35.67
C ALA A 18 -3.24 -11.89 35.30
N THR A 19 -1.99 -11.85 34.90
CA THR A 19 -1.50 -10.69 34.13
C THR A 19 -2.31 -10.65 32.86
N SER A 20 -3.31 -9.76 32.84
CA SER A 20 -3.91 -9.33 31.60
C SER A 20 -2.74 -8.80 30.75
N ALA A 21 -2.28 -9.62 29.82
CA ALA A 21 -1.55 -9.09 28.68
C ALA A 21 -2.54 -8.15 28.01
N ALA A 22 -2.47 -6.86 28.34
CA ALA A 22 -3.08 -5.85 27.53
C ALA A 22 -2.53 -6.12 26.13
N ALA A 23 -3.36 -6.58 25.22
CA ALA A 23 -3.04 -6.59 23.83
C ALA A 23 -2.63 -5.14 23.54
N GLN A 24 -1.33 -4.90 23.36
CA GLN A 24 -0.84 -3.62 22.89
C GLN A 24 -1.36 -3.53 21.46
N GLY A 25 -2.55 -2.94 21.33
CA GLY A 25 -3.10 -2.62 20.03
C GLY A 25 -2.07 -1.80 19.26
N ARG A 26 -2.00 -2.00 17.99
CA ARG A 26 -1.13 -1.22 17.10
C ARG A 26 -1.41 0.27 17.29
N GLU A 27 -0.38 1.05 17.60
CA GLU A 27 -0.51 2.46 17.87
C GLU A 27 -0.59 3.30 16.59
N ASN A 28 0.05 2.84 15.50
CA ASN A 28 0.18 3.58 14.26
C ASN A 28 -0.70 3.03 13.15
N VAL A 29 -1.31 3.92 12.37
CA VAL A 29 -1.95 3.57 11.08
C VAL A 29 -0.88 3.08 10.11
N GLN A 30 -1.12 1.93 9.46
CA GLN A 30 -0.23 1.32 8.48
C GLN A 30 -0.70 1.62 7.06
N ILE A 31 0.13 2.27 6.29
CA ILE A 31 -0.15 2.71 4.92
C ILE A 31 0.89 2.07 4.00
N ALA A 32 0.45 1.41 2.94
CA ALA A 32 1.38 0.81 1.98
C ALA A 32 0.90 1.01 0.55
N GLY A 33 1.82 1.09 -0.42
CA GLY A 33 1.42 1.05 -1.82
C GLY A 33 2.27 1.84 -2.79
N SER A 34 1.61 2.66 -3.60
CA SER A 34 2.17 3.37 -4.74
C SER A 34 3.39 4.20 -4.39
N SER A 35 4.48 4.02 -5.15
CA SER A 35 5.67 4.87 -5.06
C SER A 35 5.42 6.29 -5.57
N THR A 36 4.48 6.48 -6.47
CA THR A 36 4.04 7.80 -6.94
C THR A 36 3.37 8.61 -5.83
N VAL A 37 2.55 7.93 -5.02
CA VAL A 37 1.79 8.58 -3.92
C VAL A 37 2.65 8.74 -2.66
N LEU A 38 3.70 7.92 -2.50
CA LEU A 38 4.56 7.89 -1.31
C LEU A 38 4.99 9.28 -0.81
N PRO A 39 5.57 10.18 -1.62
CA PRO A 39 6.06 11.47 -1.11
C PRO A 39 4.93 12.34 -0.55
N TYR A 40 3.74 12.29 -1.15
CA TYR A 40 2.58 13.04 -0.67
C TYR A 40 2.01 12.44 0.61
N ALA A 41 1.88 11.11 0.65
CA ALA A 41 1.39 10.40 1.83
C ALA A 41 2.33 10.58 3.04
N THR A 42 3.64 10.61 2.82
CA THR A 42 4.63 10.86 3.87
C THR A 42 4.46 12.26 4.47
N ILE A 43 4.35 13.30 3.64
CA ILE A 43 4.13 14.68 4.12
C ILE A 43 2.83 14.78 4.93
N VAL A 44 1.75 14.14 4.46
CA VAL A 44 0.46 14.14 5.16
C VAL A 44 0.57 13.39 6.49
N ALA A 45 1.25 12.25 6.52
CA ALA A 45 1.45 11.46 7.74
C ALA A 45 2.27 12.21 8.79
N GLU A 46 3.35 12.88 8.38
CA GLU A 46 4.16 13.74 9.25
C GLU A 46 3.34 14.89 9.81
N ALA A 47 2.65 15.64 8.93
CA ALA A 47 1.80 16.74 9.33
C ALA A 47 0.64 16.28 10.25
N PHE A 48 0.12 15.09 10.08
CA PHE A 48 -0.89 14.50 10.96
C PHE A 48 -0.32 14.26 12.36
N GLY A 49 0.85 13.66 12.49
CA GLY A 49 1.50 13.43 13.77
C GLY A 49 1.93 14.73 14.48
N GLU A 50 2.25 15.79 13.72
CA GLU A 50 2.63 17.09 14.28
C GLU A 50 1.42 17.92 14.76
N ASN A 51 0.28 17.82 14.09
CA ASN A 51 -0.87 18.68 14.34
C ASN A 51 -1.97 18.04 15.20
N PHE A 52 -1.91 16.72 15.38
CA PHE A 52 -2.90 15.96 16.16
C PHE A 52 -2.19 15.12 17.23
N ASP A 53 -2.86 14.89 18.35
CA ASP A 53 -2.34 14.08 19.46
C ASP A 53 -2.52 12.56 19.16
N PHE A 54 -1.98 12.14 18.00
CA PHE A 54 -1.97 10.74 17.55
C PHE A 54 -0.59 10.35 17.01
N PRO A 55 -0.19 9.08 17.13
CA PRO A 55 1.05 8.60 16.53
C PRO A 55 1.10 8.83 15.02
N THR A 56 2.26 9.23 14.53
CA THR A 56 2.50 9.43 13.10
C THR A 56 2.24 8.14 12.32
N PRO A 57 1.38 8.13 11.28
CA PRO A 57 1.17 6.98 10.42
C PRO A 57 2.47 6.49 9.77
N VAL A 58 2.62 5.17 9.63
CA VAL A 58 3.76 4.55 8.94
C VAL A 58 3.41 4.40 7.46
N VAL A 59 4.24 4.94 6.58
CA VAL A 59 4.03 4.91 5.13
C VAL A 59 5.12 4.09 4.45
N GLU A 60 4.75 3.01 3.78
CA GLU A 60 5.65 2.11 3.06
C GLU A 60 5.40 2.14 1.56
N SER A 61 6.48 2.06 0.77
CA SER A 61 6.42 1.91 -0.68
C SER A 61 6.51 0.42 -1.07
N GLY A 62 5.82 0.05 -2.15
CA GLY A 62 5.86 -1.30 -2.69
C GLY A 62 5.12 -1.42 -4.03
N GLY A 63 4.63 -0.28 -4.53
CA GLY A 63 3.77 -0.20 -5.72
C GLY A 63 2.30 -0.47 -5.40
N SER A 64 1.41 0.07 -6.26
CA SER A 64 -0.05 0.01 -6.06
C SER A 64 -0.57 -1.42 -5.87
N SER A 65 -0.10 -2.38 -6.67
CA SER A 65 -0.57 -3.78 -6.57
C SER A 65 -0.15 -4.44 -5.26
N THR A 66 1.04 -4.13 -4.73
CA THR A 66 1.50 -4.66 -3.45
C THR A 66 0.70 -4.05 -2.30
N GLY A 67 0.45 -2.73 -2.33
CA GLY A 67 -0.36 -2.07 -1.31
C GLY A 67 -1.78 -2.60 -1.26
N LEU A 68 -2.44 -2.70 -2.42
CA LEU A 68 -3.79 -3.26 -2.51
C LEU A 68 -3.87 -4.73 -2.08
N ARG A 69 -2.86 -5.54 -2.44
CA ARG A 69 -2.80 -6.93 -1.96
C ARG A 69 -2.70 -7.01 -0.44
N ARG A 70 -1.79 -6.24 0.19
CA ARG A 70 -1.65 -6.17 1.65
C ARG A 70 -2.92 -5.68 2.34
N PHE A 71 -3.57 -4.68 1.77
CA PHE A 71 -4.86 -4.17 2.25
C PHE A 71 -5.95 -5.24 2.23
N CYS A 72 -5.97 -6.08 1.19
CA CYS A 72 -6.90 -7.19 1.05
C CYS A 72 -6.52 -8.46 1.83
N GLU A 73 -5.46 -8.46 2.65
CA GLU A 73 -5.09 -9.61 3.48
C GLU A 73 -6.04 -9.82 4.66
N GLY A 74 -6.81 -8.80 5.05
CA GLY A 74 -7.81 -8.89 6.11
C GLY A 74 -7.96 -7.62 6.93
N VAL A 75 -8.71 -7.72 8.02
CA VAL A 75 -8.93 -6.66 9.00
C VAL A 75 -8.31 -7.06 10.32
N GLY A 76 -7.42 -6.27 10.90
CA GLY A 76 -6.79 -6.56 12.17
C GLY A 76 -5.53 -5.77 12.46
N GLU A 77 -4.91 -6.02 13.60
CA GLU A 77 -3.76 -5.26 14.09
C GLU A 77 -2.50 -5.41 13.21
N ASN A 78 -2.37 -6.50 12.48
CA ASN A 78 -1.21 -6.80 11.65
C ASN A 78 -1.48 -6.59 10.15
N THR A 79 -2.56 -5.91 9.79
CA THR A 79 -2.94 -5.65 8.41
C THR A 79 -2.72 -4.20 8.02
N THR A 80 -2.70 -3.91 6.72
CA THR A 80 -2.61 -2.55 6.18
C THR A 80 -3.97 -1.87 6.28
N ASP A 81 -4.01 -0.65 6.82
CA ASP A 81 -5.24 0.13 6.98
C ASP A 81 -5.60 0.92 5.73
N ILE A 82 -4.57 1.43 5.04
CA ILE A 82 -4.75 2.27 3.86
C ILE A 82 -3.82 1.78 2.76
N ALA A 83 -4.38 1.51 1.59
CA ALA A 83 -3.61 1.26 0.39
C ALA A 83 -3.47 2.53 -0.45
N ASN A 84 -2.25 2.98 -0.68
CA ASN A 84 -1.97 4.02 -1.67
C ASN A 84 -1.91 3.40 -3.07
N ALA A 85 -2.64 3.99 -4.00
CA ALA A 85 -2.66 3.52 -5.38
C ALA A 85 -2.64 4.67 -6.37
N SER A 86 -1.94 4.50 -7.50
CA SER A 86 -1.92 5.42 -8.65
C SER A 86 -2.96 5.04 -9.72
N ARG A 87 -3.87 4.15 -9.39
CA ARG A 87 -4.99 3.68 -10.21
C ARG A 87 -6.16 3.24 -9.32
N PRO A 88 -7.38 3.16 -9.85
CA PRO A 88 -8.49 2.53 -9.14
C PRO A 88 -8.21 1.07 -8.78
N ILE A 89 -8.83 0.58 -7.71
CA ILE A 89 -8.84 -0.83 -7.37
C ILE A 89 -9.54 -1.64 -8.46
N ARG A 90 -9.02 -2.81 -8.78
CA ARG A 90 -9.58 -3.70 -9.81
C ARG A 90 -10.65 -4.62 -9.24
N ALA A 91 -11.56 -5.10 -10.08
CA ALA A 91 -12.61 -6.04 -9.68
C ALA A 91 -12.04 -7.31 -9.00
N SER A 92 -10.97 -7.88 -9.55
CA SER A 92 -10.30 -9.06 -8.97
C SER A 92 -9.66 -8.79 -7.61
N GLU A 93 -9.22 -7.54 -7.35
CA GLU A 93 -8.69 -7.15 -6.05
C GLU A 93 -9.83 -6.99 -5.03
N ILE A 94 -10.97 -6.43 -5.45
CA ILE A 94 -12.19 -6.34 -4.63
C ILE A 94 -12.69 -7.73 -4.22
N GLU A 95 -12.70 -8.69 -5.16
CA GLU A 95 -13.07 -10.08 -4.88
C GLU A 95 -12.11 -10.72 -3.86
N THR A 96 -10.81 -10.47 -3.97
CA THR A 96 -9.81 -10.93 -3.00
C THR A 96 -10.01 -10.31 -1.64
N CYS A 97 -10.27 -9.01 -1.57
CA CYS A 97 -10.60 -8.30 -0.35
C CYS A 97 -11.83 -8.93 0.34
N ALA A 98 -12.92 -9.12 -0.41
CA ALA A 98 -14.16 -9.68 0.10
C ALA A 98 -13.97 -11.12 0.64
N ALA A 99 -13.18 -11.94 -0.04
CA ALA A 99 -12.85 -13.30 0.39
C ALA A 99 -12.10 -13.33 1.73
N ASN A 100 -11.37 -12.26 2.06
CA ASN A 100 -10.62 -12.08 3.31
C ASN A 100 -11.36 -11.21 4.34
N GLY A 101 -12.65 -10.92 4.13
CA GLY A 101 -13.48 -10.17 5.07
C GLY A 101 -13.35 -8.64 4.99
N VAL A 102 -12.62 -8.11 4.01
CA VAL A 102 -12.53 -6.67 3.72
C VAL A 102 -13.65 -6.32 2.74
N THR A 103 -14.81 -5.93 3.26
CA THR A 103 -16.03 -5.73 2.46
C THR A 103 -16.40 -4.27 2.23
N ASP A 104 -16.05 -3.40 3.19
CA ASP A 104 -16.29 -1.96 3.12
C ASP A 104 -15.03 -1.22 2.68
N ILE A 105 -14.92 -0.96 1.38
CA ILE A 105 -13.78 -0.27 0.78
C ILE A 105 -14.20 1.13 0.38
N ILE A 106 -13.51 2.13 0.92
CA ILE A 106 -13.71 3.54 0.57
C ILE A 106 -12.53 3.98 -0.31
N GLU A 107 -12.83 4.45 -1.51
CA GLU A 107 -11.84 5.08 -2.39
C GLU A 107 -11.89 6.61 -2.25
N VAL A 108 -10.77 7.21 -1.89
CA VAL A 108 -10.61 8.66 -1.82
C VAL A 108 -9.62 9.10 -2.89
N ARG A 109 -10.12 9.84 -3.87
CA ARG A 109 -9.28 10.42 -4.92
C ARG A 109 -8.63 11.72 -4.43
N ILE A 110 -7.31 11.72 -4.32
CA ILE A 110 -6.53 12.84 -3.80
C ILE A 110 -5.93 13.72 -4.90
N GLY A 111 -5.86 13.25 -6.15
CA GLY A 111 -5.31 13.98 -7.27
C GLY A 111 -5.20 13.16 -8.54
N TYR A 112 -4.56 13.76 -9.54
CA TYR A 112 -4.23 13.14 -10.81
C TYR A 112 -2.72 13.16 -10.99
N ASP A 113 -2.20 12.13 -11.62
CA ASP A 113 -0.80 12.03 -12.05
C ASP A 113 -0.75 11.93 -13.58
N GLY A 114 0.37 12.31 -14.16
CA GLY A 114 0.59 12.27 -15.60
C GLY A 114 1.88 11.55 -15.95
N ILE A 115 1.84 10.72 -16.97
CA ILE A 115 3.03 10.12 -17.57
C ILE A 115 3.53 11.05 -18.67
N VAL A 116 4.81 11.37 -18.66
CA VAL A 116 5.46 12.18 -19.70
C VAL A 116 6.62 11.39 -20.31
N PHE A 117 6.83 11.62 -21.60
CA PHE A 117 8.02 11.17 -22.30
C PHE A 117 8.97 12.36 -22.36
N ALA A 118 10.18 12.17 -21.86
CA ALA A 118 11.20 13.20 -21.85
C ALA A 118 12.39 12.76 -22.67
N SER A 119 12.97 13.71 -23.43
CA SER A 119 14.23 13.53 -24.15
C SER A 119 15.21 14.63 -23.75
N ASP A 120 16.47 14.50 -24.18
CA ASP A 120 17.45 15.59 -24.05
C ASP A 120 16.91 16.86 -24.71
N ILE A 121 17.16 18.03 -24.08
CA ILE A 121 16.71 19.34 -24.60
C ILE A 121 17.24 19.67 -25.98
N ASN A 122 18.40 19.11 -26.35
CA ASN A 122 19.02 19.24 -27.68
C ASN A 122 18.70 18.04 -28.59
N GLY A 123 17.87 17.08 -28.08
CA GLY A 123 17.44 15.93 -28.85
C GLY A 123 16.27 16.24 -29.77
N ASN A 124 15.82 15.22 -30.49
CA ASN A 124 14.64 15.35 -31.33
C ASN A 124 13.37 15.52 -30.48
N SER A 125 12.51 16.45 -30.90
CA SER A 125 11.17 16.58 -30.36
C SER A 125 10.23 15.69 -31.17
N PHE A 126 9.43 14.89 -30.46
CA PHE A 126 8.42 14.04 -31.06
C PHE A 126 7.05 14.42 -30.49
N GLU A 127 6.05 14.40 -31.33
CA GLU A 127 4.64 14.48 -30.94
C GLU A 127 4.03 13.07 -30.99
N PHE A 128 4.06 12.39 -29.83
CA PHE A 128 3.53 11.04 -29.74
C PHE A 128 2.03 11.04 -29.43
N GLU A 129 1.30 10.20 -30.15
CA GLU A 129 -0.02 9.77 -29.75
C GLU A 129 0.03 8.44 -28.98
N PRO A 130 -0.98 8.13 -28.16
CA PRO A 130 -1.02 6.85 -27.41
C PRO A 130 -0.85 5.62 -28.30
N GLU A 131 -1.38 5.67 -29.53
CA GLU A 131 -1.25 4.59 -30.52
C GLU A 131 0.21 4.35 -30.93
N HIS A 132 1.00 5.40 -31.13
CA HIS A 132 2.42 5.27 -31.50
C HIS A 132 3.19 4.52 -30.40
N ILE A 133 2.92 4.84 -29.14
CA ILE A 133 3.55 4.19 -27.99
C ILE A 133 3.10 2.74 -27.87
N TYR A 134 1.82 2.46 -28.07
CA TYR A 134 1.29 1.10 -28.07
C TYR A 134 1.95 0.24 -29.15
N LEU A 135 2.04 0.74 -30.39
CA LEU A 135 2.66 0.03 -31.50
C LEU A 135 4.16 -0.22 -31.28
N ALA A 136 4.86 0.72 -30.65
CA ALA A 136 6.29 0.58 -30.37
C ALA A 136 6.59 -0.42 -29.24
N LEU A 137 5.73 -0.51 -28.20
CA LEU A 137 5.99 -1.28 -26.98
C LEU A 137 5.21 -2.60 -26.90
N ASN A 138 4.32 -2.88 -27.86
CA ASN A 138 3.58 -4.14 -27.91
C ASN A 138 4.56 -5.29 -28.12
N GLU A 139 4.40 -6.40 -27.37
CA GLU A 139 5.22 -7.60 -27.48
C GLU A 139 5.23 -8.19 -28.90
N ALA A 140 4.14 -8.03 -29.65
CA ALA A 140 4.02 -8.46 -31.04
C ALA A 140 4.49 -7.40 -32.04
N SER A 141 5.13 -6.33 -31.62
CA SER A 141 5.59 -5.26 -32.50
C SER A 141 6.76 -5.75 -33.38
N GLU A 142 6.62 -5.55 -34.66
CA GLU A 142 7.70 -5.80 -35.67
C GLU A 142 8.44 -4.52 -36.05
N TYR A 143 8.01 -3.37 -35.53
CA TYR A 143 8.61 -2.07 -35.81
C TYR A 143 9.96 -1.91 -35.11
N THR A 144 10.97 -1.45 -35.86
CA THR A 144 12.32 -1.20 -35.35
C THR A 144 12.67 0.29 -35.27
N ASN A 145 11.90 1.11 -35.97
CA ASN A 145 12.09 2.58 -36.04
C ASN A 145 10.75 3.29 -35.92
N TRP A 146 10.76 4.47 -35.32
CA TRP A 146 9.59 5.33 -35.20
C TRP A 146 8.94 5.69 -36.54
N SER A 147 9.74 5.90 -37.58
CA SER A 147 9.25 6.22 -38.92
C SER A 147 8.52 5.08 -39.63
N GLU A 148 8.64 3.86 -39.14
CA GLU A 148 7.86 2.72 -39.63
C GLU A 148 6.45 2.71 -39.03
N ILE A 149 6.29 3.29 -37.83
CA ILE A 149 5.01 3.46 -37.15
C ILE A 149 4.27 4.65 -37.77
N ASP A 150 4.96 5.81 -37.84
CA ASP A 150 4.45 7.02 -38.47
C ASP A 150 5.63 7.78 -39.15
N PRO A 151 5.54 8.06 -40.47
CA PRO A 151 6.56 8.82 -41.18
C PRO A 151 6.83 10.21 -40.61
N SER A 152 5.92 10.82 -39.87
CA SER A 152 6.11 12.11 -39.20
C SER A 152 7.07 12.03 -38.01
N LEU A 153 7.28 10.83 -37.44
CA LEU A 153 8.18 10.58 -36.33
C LEU A 153 9.65 10.34 -36.77
N GLN A 154 10.01 10.82 -37.92
CA GLN A 154 11.40 10.72 -38.41
C GLN A 154 12.36 11.55 -37.58
N ILE A 155 13.53 10.98 -37.25
CA ILE A 155 14.66 11.71 -36.70
C ILE A 155 15.14 12.71 -37.75
N LYS A 156 14.83 13.98 -37.58
CA LYS A 156 15.44 15.01 -38.42
C LYS A 156 16.93 15.07 -38.09
N LYS A 157 17.79 14.64 -39.01
CA LYS A 157 19.23 14.89 -38.90
C LYS A 157 19.42 16.41 -38.94
N SER A 158 19.88 16.97 -37.82
CA SER A 158 20.38 18.35 -37.75
C SER A 158 21.67 18.49 -38.56
#